data_57b4151a8740d17880265966c3c44dc1
#
_entry.id   57b4151a8740d17880265966c3c44dc1
#
_cell.length_a   1.000
_cell.length_b   1.000
_cell.length_c   1.000
_cell.angle_alpha   90.00
_cell.angle_beta   90.00
_cell.angle_gamma   90.00
#
_symmetry.space_group_name_H-M   'P 1'
#
loop_
_entity.id
_entity.type
_entity.pdbx_description
1 polymer ?
#
loop_
_entity_poly.entity_id
_entity_poly.type
_entity_poly.pdbx_seq_one_letter_code
_entity_poly.pdbx_strand_id
1 'polypeptide(L)'
;LSYVGAQLTLVAVSLEVFALTGSSFAVGLLGLAALVPLVVAGLYGGAIADRHDRRRVALTSSAVMWLTTVGIAAQAWAGLESVPVLYALVALHSGASGINQPTRGAIIPALVGLPLVPAANALNMMTFSVALMVGPMLGGVLVGAVGYAWTYSIDVVTFLAALYAVWRLPSLPPQRAEAAPASGARRPGLGGRG
;
A
#
# COMPACT_ATOMS: atom_id res chain seq x y z
N LEU A 1 -6.28 -6.24 -8.63
CA LEU A 1 -5.98 -7.59 -8.09
C LEU A 1 -5.25 -7.51 -6.75
N SER A 2 -4.15 -6.73 -6.62
CA SER A 2 -3.39 -6.60 -5.37
C SER A 2 -4.22 -6.12 -4.17
N TYR A 3 -5.22 -5.25 -4.35
CA TYR A 3 -6.12 -4.85 -3.26
C TYR A 3 -6.99 -6.00 -2.75
N VAL A 4 -7.46 -6.86 -3.67
CA VAL A 4 -8.26 -8.04 -3.29
C VAL A 4 -7.41 -9.01 -2.49
N GLY A 5 -6.18 -9.28 -2.93
CA GLY A 5 -5.24 -10.14 -2.21
C GLY A 5 -4.93 -9.62 -0.80
N ALA A 6 -4.66 -8.32 -0.65
CA ALA A 6 -4.41 -7.71 0.65
C ALA A 6 -5.61 -7.86 1.61
N GLN A 7 -6.85 -7.68 1.13
CA GLN A 7 -8.04 -7.88 1.96
C GLN A 7 -8.29 -9.35 2.30
N LEU A 8 -7.99 -10.25 1.36
CA LEU A 8 -8.05 -11.69 1.58
C LEU A 8 -7.07 -12.11 2.68
N THR A 9 -5.80 -11.67 2.60
CA THR A 9 -4.77 -11.97 3.61
C THR A 9 -5.14 -11.38 4.98
N LEU A 10 -5.69 -10.16 5.04
CA LEU A 10 -6.11 -9.55 6.30
C LEU A 10 -7.16 -10.41 7.03
N VAL A 11 -8.16 -10.90 6.30
CA VAL A 11 -9.20 -11.77 6.87
C VAL A 11 -8.62 -13.12 7.25
N ALA A 12 -7.79 -13.73 6.39
CA ALA A 12 -7.17 -15.02 6.67
C ALA A 12 -6.29 -14.99 7.93
N VAL A 13 -5.46 -13.94 8.10
CA VAL A 13 -4.65 -13.76 9.32
C VAL A 13 -5.52 -13.56 10.55
N SER A 14 -6.61 -12.80 10.44
CA SER A 14 -7.53 -12.60 11.56
C SER A 14 -8.21 -13.91 11.99
N LEU A 15 -8.60 -14.75 11.03
CA LEU A 15 -9.17 -16.07 11.29
C LEU A 15 -8.13 -17.02 11.88
N GLU A 16 -6.89 -17.00 11.38
CA GLU A 16 -5.79 -17.81 11.90
C GLU A 16 -5.46 -17.45 13.36
N VAL A 17 -5.31 -16.15 13.66
CA VAL A 17 -5.07 -15.68 15.03
C VAL A 17 -6.22 -16.08 15.94
N PHE A 18 -7.48 -15.99 15.49
CA PHE A 18 -8.61 -16.45 16.27
C PHE A 18 -8.60 -17.97 16.48
N ALA A 19 -8.28 -18.75 15.44
CA ALA A 19 -8.20 -20.21 15.53
C ALA A 19 -7.11 -20.66 16.50
N LEU A 20 -5.96 -19.97 16.53
CA LEU A 20 -4.82 -20.30 17.41
C LEU A 20 -5.04 -19.86 18.87
N THR A 21 -5.76 -18.76 19.10
CA THR A 21 -5.85 -18.16 20.45
C THR A 21 -7.23 -18.34 21.10
N GLY A 22 -8.27 -18.61 20.31
CA GLY A 22 -9.66 -18.60 20.80
C GLY A 22 -10.14 -17.23 21.30
N SER A 23 -9.38 -16.15 21.05
CA SER A 23 -9.59 -14.86 21.69
C SER A 23 -9.87 -13.74 20.68
N SER A 24 -11.06 -13.14 20.76
CA SER A 24 -11.39 -11.93 20.00
C SER A 24 -10.51 -10.73 20.39
N PHE A 25 -9.99 -10.72 21.62
CA PHE A 25 -9.04 -9.69 22.07
C PHE A 25 -7.71 -9.78 21.30
N ALA A 26 -7.20 -10.98 21.04
CA ALA A 26 -6.01 -11.18 20.23
C ALA A 26 -6.22 -10.66 18.79
N VAL A 27 -7.39 -10.90 18.20
CA VAL A 27 -7.73 -10.33 16.88
C VAL A 27 -7.79 -8.80 16.93
N GLY A 28 -8.34 -8.22 17.97
CA GLY A 28 -8.33 -6.77 18.19
C GLY A 28 -6.91 -6.20 18.33
N LEU A 29 -6.04 -6.90 19.04
CA LEU A 29 -4.63 -6.52 19.18
C LEU A 29 -3.86 -6.60 17.86
N LEU A 30 -4.19 -7.56 16.98
CA LEU A 30 -3.67 -7.62 15.61
C LEU A 30 -4.01 -6.34 14.83
N GLY A 31 -5.26 -5.85 14.96
CA GLY A 31 -5.67 -4.58 14.36
C GLY A 31 -4.86 -3.39 14.87
N LEU A 32 -4.55 -3.35 16.17
CA LEU A 32 -3.69 -2.32 16.75
C LEU A 32 -2.24 -2.44 16.27
N ALA A 33 -1.71 -3.66 16.20
CA ALA A 33 -0.39 -3.95 15.66
C ALA A 33 -0.24 -3.53 14.19
N ALA A 34 -1.32 -3.56 13.42
CA ALA A 34 -1.36 -3.04 12.06
C ALA A 34 -1.48 -1.51 12.03
N LEU A 35 -2.36 -0.93 12.85
CA LEU A 35 -2.71 0.49 12.82
C LEU A 35 -1.53 1.40 13.21
N VAL A 36 -0.82 1.06 14.29
CA VAL A 36 0.26 1.91 14.81
C VAL A 36 1.38 2.11 13.78
N PRO A 37 1.96 1.05 13.18
CA PRO A 37 2.97 1.22 12.14
C PRO A 37 2.43 1.90 10.87
N LEU A 38 1.18 1.63 10.50
CA LEU A 38 0.54 2.26 9.34
C LEU A 38 0.48 3.79 9.51
N VAL A 39 0.01 4.26 10.66
CA VAL A 39 -0.14 5.70 10.95
C VAL A 39 1.23 6.35 11.06
N VAL A 40 2.14 5.77 11.83
CA VAL A 40 3.50 6.32 12.02
C VAL A 40 4.23 6.40 10.67
N ALA A 41 4.25 5.31 9.91
CA ALA A 41 4.91 5.30 8.62
C ALA A 41 4.19 6.19 7.58
N GLY A 42 2.86 6.32 7.65
CA GLY A 42 2.06 7.20 6.80
C GLY A 42 2.39 8.68 6.99
N LEU A 43 2.62 9.12 8.23
CA LEU A 43 3.01 10.49 8.55
C LEU A 43 4.38 10.85 7.93
N TYR A 44 5.31 9.91 7.91
CA TYR A 44 6.64 10.12 7.33
C TYR A 44 6.70 9.77 5.84
N GLY A 45 5.78 8.97 5.34
CA GLY A 45 5.77 8.45 3.98
C GLY A 45 5.69 9.52 2.91
N GLY A 46 4.90 10.57 3.14
CA GLY A 46 4.85 11.75 2.26
C GLY A 46 6.20 12.45 2.13
N ALA A 47 6.84 12.74 3.27
CA ALA A 47 8.15 13.40 3.30
C ALA A 47 9.25 12.54 2.65
N ILE A 48 9.17 11.23 2.75
CA ILE A 48 10.09 10.29 2.10
C ILE A 48 9.86 10.29 0.58
N ALA A 49 8.61 10.26 0.14
CA ALA A 49 8.24 10.28 -1.28
C ALA A 49 8.63 11.60 -1.97
N ASP A 50 8.64 12.72 -1.23
CA ASP A 50 9.02 14.02 -1.76
C ASP A 50 10.55 14.19 -1.92
N ARG A 51 11.34 13.49 -1.12
CA ARG A 51 12.80 13.56 -1.12
C ARG A 51 13.49 12.57 -2.05
N HIS A 52 12.80 11.49 -2.41
CA HIS A 52 13.37 10.38 -3.17
C HIS A 52 12.61 10.15 -4.48
N ASP A 53 13.21 9.39 -5.39
CA ASP A 53 12.50 8.92 -6.60
C ASP A 53 11.28 8.10 -6.18
N ARG A 54 10.09 8.60 -6.55
CA ARG A 54 8.80 7.98 -6.20
C ARG A 54 8.71 6.53 -6.66
N ARG A 55 9.32 6.20 -7.80
CA ARG A 55 9.40 4.82 -8.28
C ARG A 55 10.20 3.94 -7.33
N ARG A 56 11.37 4.42 -6.86
CA ARG A 56 12.21 3.64 -5.92
C ARG A 56 11.49 3.42 -4.60
N VAL A 57 10.85 4.46 -4.05
CA VAL A 57 10.07 4.35 -2.80
C VAL A 57 8.91 3.38 -2.98
N ALA A 58 8.18 3.45 -4.10
CA ALA A 58 7.09 2.51 -4.39
C ALA A 58 7.60 1.07 -4.57
N LEU A 59 8.75 0.86 -5.21
CA LEU A 59 9.33 -0.47 -5.38
C LEU A 59 9.81 -1.05 -4.05
N THR A 60 10.56 -0.28 -3.25
CA THR A 60 11.09 -0.77 -1.97
C THR A 60 9.97 -1.08 -0.99
N SER A 61 8.98 -0.19 -0.83
CA SER A 61 7.83 -0.45 0.03
C SER A 61 6.98 -1.63 -0.46
N SER A 62 6.74 -1.75 -1.77
CA SER A 62 6.04 -2.90 -2.34
C SER A 62 6.84 -4.21 -2.17
N ALA A 63 8.16 -4.18 -2.30
CA ALA A 63 9.01 -5.35 -2.06
C ALA A 63 8.94 -5.81 -0.59
N VAL A 64 8.98 -4.88 0.37
CA VAL A 64 8.80 -5.19 1.79
C VAL A 64 7.43 -5.81 2.04
N MET A 65 6.36 -5.23 1.49
CA MET A 65 5.00 -5.78 1.60
C MET A 65 4.93 -7.21 1.02
N TRP A 66 5.52 -7.43 -0.15
CA TRP A 66 5.56 -8.78 -0.75
C TRP A 66 6.35 -9.78 0.11
N LEU A 67 7.52 -9.39 0.62
CA LEU A 67 8.33 -10.24 1.49
C LEU A 67 7.59 -10.61 2.78
N THR A 68 6.84 -9.68 3.38
CA THR A 68 6.02 -9.98 4.56
C THR A 68 4.88 -10.96 4.23
N THR A 69 4.22 -10.81 3.08
CA THR A 69 3.20 -11.77 2.62
C THR A 69 3.82 -13.15 2.38
N VAL A 70 5.03 -13.22 1.77
CA VAL A 70 5.78 -14.48 1.64
C VAL A 70 6.11 -15.07 3.01
N GLY A 71 6.51 -14.23 3.99
CA GLY A 71 6.77 -14.67 5.36
C GLY A 71 5.55 -15.29 6.03
N ILE A 72 4.37 -14.66 5.87
CA ILE A 72 3.09 -15.19 6.38
C ILE A 72 2.76 -16.55 5.72
N ALA A 73 2.91 -16.64 4.39
CA ALA A 73 2.70 -17.90 3.68
C ALA A 73 3.69 -18.99 4.12
N ALA A 74 4.97 -18.65 4.26
CA ALA A 74 6.01 -19.58 4.70
C ALA A 74 5.76 -20.11 6.11
N GLN A 75 5.33 -19.24 7.05
CA GLN A 75 4.94 -19.66 8.40
C GLN A 75 3.78 -20.68 8.35
N ALA A 76 2.74 -20.40 7.55
CA ALA A 76 1.60 -21.30 7.42
C ALA A 76 2.00 -22.65 6.81
N TRP A 77 2.87 -22.65 5.79
CA TRP A 77 3.41 -23.90 5.23
C TRP A 77 4.31 -24.67 6.19
N ALA A 78 5.06 -23.99 7.04
CA ALA A 78 5.93 -24.60 8.04
C ALA A 78 5.17 -25.11 9.28
N GLY A 79 3.86 -24.80 9.40
CA GLY A 79 3.06 -25.15 10.59
C GLY A 79 3.59 -24.53 11.88
N LEU A 80 4.22 -23.35 11.80
CA LEU A 80 4.83 -22.71 12.97
C LEU A 80 3.81 -22.16 13.97
N GLU A 81 2.59 -21.87 13.51
CA GLU A 81 1.44 -21.42 14.33
C GLU A 81 1.80 -20.33 15.36
N SER A 82 2.74 -19.44 15.00
CA SER A 82 3.30 -18.45 15.90
C SER A 82 2.59 -17.10 15.80
N VAL A 83 1.70 -16.82 16.74
CA VAL A 83 0.96 -15.53 16.82
C VAL A 83 1.88 -14.32 16.90
N PRO A 84 2.99 -14.31 17.69
CA PRO A 84 3.93 -13.18 17.70
C PRO A 84 4.58 -12.90 16.33
N VAL A 85 4.88 -13.93 15.56
CA VAL A 85 5.44 -13.77 14.20
C VAL A 85 4.40 -13.17 13.26
N LEU A 86 3.13 -13.60 13.35
CA LEU A 86 2.04 -13.01 12.58
C LEU A 86 1.88 -11.51 12.91
N TYR A 87 1.91 -11.13 14.17
CA TYR A 87 1.84 -9.71 14.56
C TYR A 87 3.01 -8.91 14.02
N ALA A 88 4.23 -9.42 14.10
CA ALA A 88 5.42 -8.74 13.59
C ALA A 88 5.36 -8.55 12.06
N LEU A 89 4.95 -9.59 11.32
CA LEU A 89 4.82 -9.55 9.87
C LEU A 89 3.70 -8.59 9.44
N VAL A 90 2.55 -8.59 10.11
CA VAL A 90 1.45 -7.67 9.85
C VAL A 90 1.84 -6.22 10.18
N ALA A 91 2.53 -5.99 11.29
CA ALA A 91 3.03 -4.67 11.66
C ALA A 91 4.00 -4.11 10.60
N LEU A 92 4.94 -4.94 10.14
CA LEU A 92 5.90 -4.58 9.10
C LEU A 92 5.21 -4.33 7.74
N HIS A 93 4.26 -5.18 7.37
CA HIS A 93 3.44 -5.02 6.18
C HIS A 93 2.67 -3.70 6.19
N SER A 94 2.01 -3.41 7.31
CA SER A 94 1.20 -2.18 7.48
C SER A 94 2.06 -0.92 7.49
N GLY A 95 3.24 -0.97 8.10
CA GLY A 95 4.20 0.13 8.03
C GLY A 95 4.67 0.41 6.59
N ALA A 96 5.02 -0.63 5.85
CA ALA A 96 5.38 -0.48 4.44
C ALA A 96 4.20 0.05 3.59
N SER A 97 2.97 -0.37 3.89
CA SER A 97 1.75 0.13 3.25
C SER A 97 1.53 1.63 3.53
N GLY A 98 1.80 2.09 4.76
CA GLY A 98 1.74 3.51 5.12
C GLY A 98 2.62 4.41 4.26
N ILE A 99 3.80 3.94 3.85
CA ILE A 99 4.69 4.65 2.91
C ILE A 99 4.21 4.48 1.46
N ASN A 100 3.74 3.29 1.09
CA ASN A 100 3.37 2.95 -0.27
C ASN A 100 2.14 3.73 -0.76
N GLN A 101 1.14 3.91 0.09
CA GLN A 101 -0.13 4.57 -0.25
C GLN A 101 0.05 6.02 -0.75
N PRO A 102 0.68 6.95 0.00
CA PRO A 102 0.89 8.31 -0.47
C PRO A 102 1.81 8.36 -1.70
N THR A 103 2.80 7.46 -1.78
CA THR A 103 3.71 7.38 -2.93
C THR A 103 2.94 7.03 -4.21
N ARG A 104 2.05 6.05 -4.18
CA ARG A 104 1.20 5.70 -5.34
C ARG A 104 0.23 6.82 -5.70
N GLY A 105 -0.37 7.49 -4.71
CA GLY A 105 -1.22 8.65 -4.94
C GLY A 105 -0.50 9.78 -5.68
N ALA A 106 0.80 9.98 -5.41
CA ALA A 106 1.61 10.98 -6.09
C ALA A 106 2.08 10.55 -7.50
N ILE A 107 2.11 9.25 -7.80
CA ILE A 107 2.49 8.71 -9.12
C ILE A 107 1.35 8.87 -10.13
N ILE A 108 0.11 8.69 -9.73
CA ILE A 108 -1.07 8.71 -10.62
C ILE A 108 -1.14 9.99 -11.46
N PRO A 109 -1.10 11.21 -10.88
CA PRO A 109 -1.15 12.45 -11.66
C PRO A 109 0.01 12.60 -12.65
N ALA A 110 1.20 12.11 -12.27
CA ALA A 110 2.39 12.19 -13.12
C ALA A 110 2.31 11.27 -14.34
N LEU A 111 1.54 10.18 -14.26
CA LEU A 111 1.38 9.23 -15.37
C LEU A 111 0.27 9.58 -16.33
N VAL A 112 -0.89 10.04 -15.82
CA VAL A 112 -2.09 10.20 -16.66
C VAL A 112 -2.31 11.64 -17.13
N GLY A 113 -1.58 12.62 -16.56
CA GLY A 113 -1.81 14.04 -16.81
C GLY A 113 -3.06 14.60 -16.11
N LEU A 114 -3.08 15.92 -15.89
CA LEU A 114 -4.10 16.58 -15.08
C LEU A 114 -5.56 16.31 -15.53
N PRO A 115 -5.92 16.29 -16.84
CA PRO A 115 -7.30 16.06 -17.25
C PRO A 115 -7.87 14.70 -16.89
N LEU A 116 -7.01 13.66 -16.78
CA LEU A 116 -7.44 12.30 -16.50
C LEU A 116 -7.34 11.89 -15.02
N VAL A 117 -6.82 12.76 -14.15
CA VAL A 117 -6.70 12.50 -12.71
C VAL A 117 -8.03 12.14 -12.06
N PRO A 118 -9.15 12.84 -12.31
CA PRO A 118 -10.44 12.48 -11.72
C PRO A 118 -10.90 11.08 -12.12
N ALA A 119 -10.75 10.71 -13.40
CA ALA A 119 -11.10 9.39 -13.90
C ALA A 119 -10.22 8.29 -13.30
N ALA A 120 -8.91 8.51 -13.20
CA ALA A 120 -7.97 7.57 -12.58
C ALA A 120 -8.26 7.35 -11.09
N ASN A 121 -8.58 8.42 -10.36
CA ASN A 121 -8.97 8.32 -8.96
C ASN A 121 -10.31 7.60 -8.78
N ALA A 122 -11.30 7.86 -9.64
CA ALA A 122 -12.57 7.14 -9.62
C ALA A 122 -12.37 5.63 -9.84
N LEU A 123 -11.54 5.24 -10.81
CA LEU A 123 -11.21 3.84 -11.07
C LEU A 123 -10.48 3.20 -9.89
N ASN A 124 -9.54 3.92 -9.27
CA ASN A 124 -8.83 3.44 -8.08
C ASN A 124 -9.79 3.21 -6.90
N MET A 125 -10.71 4.14 -6.66
CA MET A 125 -11.75 4.02 -5.63
C MET A 125 -12.71 2.87 -5.90
N MET A 126 -13.16 2.70 -7.14
CA MET A 126 -13.99 1.54 -7.52
C MET A 126 -13.26 0.22 -7.26
N THR A 127 -11.99 0.13 -7.68
CA THR A 127 -11.17 -1.08 -7.46
C THR A 127 -10.99 -1.37 -5.98
N PHE A 128 -10.77 -0.34 -5.16
CA PHE A 128 -10.66 -0.45 -3.71
C PHE A 128 -11.97 -0.90 -3.07
N SER A 129 -13.10 -0.31 -3.48
CA SER A 129 -14.44 -0.67 -2.96
C SER A 129 -14.81 -2.13 -3.28
N VAL A 130 -14.53 -2.56 -4.51
CA VAL A 130 -14.73 -3.98 -4.91
C VAL A 130 -13.84 -4.89 -4.06
N ALA A 131 -12.59 -4.51 -3.82
CA ALA A 131 -11.68 -5.30 -3.00
C ALA A 131 -12.14 -5.43 -1.54
N LEU A 132 -12.68 -4.35 -0.96
CA LEU A 132 -13.26 -4.37 0.39
C LEU A 132 -14.48 -5.29 0.50
N MET A 133 -15.26 -5.43 -0.56
CA MET A 133 -16.45 -6.27 -0.55
C MET A 133 -16.13 -7.74 -0.88
N VAL A 134 -15.36 -7.96 -1.94
CA VAL A 134 -15.06 -9.29 -2.48
C VAL A 134 -13.91 -9.97 -1.71
N GLY A 135 -12.92 -9.21 -1.26
CA GLY A 135 -11.72 -9.74 -0.58
C GLY A 135 -12.04 -10.56 0.67
N PRO A 136 -12.79 -10.02 1.64
CA PRO A 136 -13.18 -10.75 2.84
C PRO A 136 -14.01 -12.00 2.55
N MET A 137 -14.95 -11.92 1.59
CA MET A 137 -15.76 -13.05 1.19
C MET A 137 -14.91 -14.18 0.61
N LEU A 138 -14.01 -13.84 -0.34
CA LEU A 138 -13.09 -14.81 -0.90
C LEU A 138 -12.12 -15.35 0.15
N GLY A 139 -11.65 -14.51 1.08
CA GLY A 139 -10.76 -14.91 2.16
C GLY A 139 -11.38 -15.99 3.04
N GLY A 140 -12.60 -15.78 3.50
CA GLY A 140 -13.32 -16.77 4.30
C GLY A 140 -13.58 -18.08 3.55
N VAL A 141 -14.03 -17.99 2.29
CA VAL A 141 -14.29 -19.18 1.45
C VAL A 141 -13.00 -19.96 1.17
N LEU A 142 -11.90 -19.28 0.81
CA LEU A 142 -10.63 -19.94 0.50
C LEU A 142 -10.01 -20.57 1.73
N VAL A 143 -10.04 -19.90 2.88
CA VAL A 143 -9.55 -20.50 4.14
C VAL A 143 -10.32 -21.77 4.47
N GLY A 144 -11.65 -21.76 4.31
CA GLY A 144 -12.48 -22.93 4.56
C GLY A 144 -12.30 -24.07 3.54
N ALA A 145 -12.00 -23.73 2.28
CA ALA A 145 -11.88 -24.72 1.20
C ALA A 145 -10.48 -25.31 1.05
N VAL A 146 -9.43 -24.49 1.16
CA VAL A 146 -8.05 -24.89 0.85
C VAL A 146 -7.05 -24.61 1.99
N GLY A 147 -7.50 -23.99 3.08
CA GLY A 147 -6.68 -23.66 4.25
C GLY A 147 -5.85 -22.38 4.10
N TYR A 148 -5.17 -22.01 5.20
CA TYR A 148 -4.41 -20.76 5.30
C TYR A 148 -3.23 -20.69 4.32
N ALA A 149 -2.42 -21.74 4.24
CA ALA A 149 -1.19 -21.76 3.42
C ALA A 149 -1.47 -21.49 1.94
N TRP A 150 -2.48 -22.12 1.36
CA TRP A 150 -2.89 -21.91 -0.02
C TRP A 150 -3.50 -20.50 -0.23
N THR A 151 -4.29 -20.04 0.74
CA THR A 151 -4.89 -18.70 0.69
C THR A 151 -3.83 -17.62 0.63
N TYR A 152 -2.79 -17.69 1.47
CA TYR A 152 -1.66 -16.75 1.43
C TYR A 152 -0.83 -16.89 0.14
N SER A 153 -0.67 -18.11 -0.38
CA SER A 153 0.07 -18.33 -1.63
C SER A 153 -0.60 -17.66 -2.83
N ILE A 154 -1.92 -17.63 -2.88
CA ILE A 154 -2.67 -16.88 -3.91
C ILE A 154 -2.35 -15.39 -3.82
N ASP A 155 -2.30 -14.81 -2.62
CA ASP A 155 -1.94 -13.40 -2.45
C ASP A 155 -0.48 -13.14 -2.85
N VAL A 156 0.46 -13.99 -2.49
CA VAL A 156 1.87 -13.90 -2.91
C VAL A 156 1.99 -13.80 -4.44
N VAL A 157 1.26 -14.63 -5.17
CA VAL A 157 1.30 -14.65 -6.65
C VAL A 157 0.63 -13.41 -7.24
N THR A 158 -0.54 -13.02 -6.71
CA THR A 158 -1.24 -11.82 -7.19
C THR A 158 -0.45 -10.54 -6.90
N PHE A 159 0.24 -10.49 -5.75
CA PHE A 159 1.08 -9.36 -5.39
C PHE A 159 2.35 -9.29 -6.26
N LEU A 160 2.93 -10.44 -6.62
CA LEU A 160 4.09 -10.49 -7.52
C LEU A 160 3.77 -9.86 -8.88
N ALA A 161 2.58 -10.11 -9.41
CA ALA A 161 2.13 -9.47 -10.66
C ALA A 161 2.04 -7.94 -10.50
N ALA A 162 1.56 -7.44 -9.36
CA ALA A 162 1.51 -6.01 -9.08
C ALA A 162 2.92 -5.40 -8.90
N LEU A 163 3.83 -6.10 -8.24
CA LEU A 163 5.23 -5.68 -8.09
C LEU A 163 5.92 -5.59 -9.44
N TYR A 164 5.70 -6.57 -10.32
CA TYR A 164 6.21 -6.55 -11.69
C TYR A 164 5.69 -5.33 -12.48
N ALA A 165 4.41 -4.98 -12.32
CA ALA A 165 3.83 -3.80 -12.95
C ALA A 165 4.52 -2.50 -12.46
N VAL A 166 4.78 -2.36 -11.16
CA VAL A 166 5.51 -1.21 -10.59
C VAL A 166 6.96 -1.16 -11.08
N TRP A 167 7.60 -2.32 -11.22
CA TRP A 167 8.97 -2.40 -11.74
C TRP A 167 9.08 -1.91 -13.20
N ARG A 168 8.04 -2.11 -14.00
CA ARG A 168 7.95 -1.64 -15.40
C ARG A 168 7.70 -0.13 -15.53
N LEU A 169 7.40 0.59 -14.44
CA LEU A 169 7.21 2.05 -14.50
C LEU A 169 8.51 2.77 -14.88
N PRO A 170 8.43 3.87 -15.65
CA PRO A 170 9.56 4.76 -15.88
C PRO A 170 10.01 5.42 -14.57
N SER A 171 11.25 5.90 -14.51
CA SER A 171 11.75 6.70 -13.40
C SER A 171 10.94 8.00 -13.27
N LEU A 172 10.49 8.31 -12.06
CA LEU A 172 9.71 9.52 -11.73
C LEU A 172 10.49 10.33 -10.69
N PRO A 173 11.48 11.15 -11.15
CA PRO A 173 12.27 11.96 -10.23
C PRO A 173 11.37 12.93 -9.46
N PRO A 174 11.80 13.38 -8.25
CA PRO A 174 11.07 14.37 -7.48
C PRO A 174 10.78 15.59 -8.35
N GLN A 175 9.54 16.02 -8.42
CA GLN A 175 9.23 17.32 -9.00
C GLN A 175 9.81 18.37 -8.05
N ARG A 176 10.96 18.95 -8.43
CA ARG A 176 11.38 20.21 -7.81
C ARG A 176 10.21 21.16 -7.99
N ALA A 177 9.71 21.70 -6.86
CA ALA A 177 8.79 22.82 -6.96
C ALA A 177 9.47 23.82 -7.91
N GLU A 178 8.90 23.99 -9.11
CA GLU A 178 9.29 25.07 -9.99
C GLU A 178 9.13 26.32 -9.14
N ALA A 179 10.27 26.93 -8.83
CA ALA A 179 10.28 28.21 -8.17
C ALA A 179 9.34 29.08 -8.98
N ALA A 180 8.26 29.55 -8.35
CA ALA A 180 7.33 30.46 -8.97
C ALA A 180 8.15 31.52 -9.67
N PRO A 181 7.92 31.80 -10.96
CA PRO A 181 8.69 32.82 -11.66
C PRO A 181 8.61 34.08 -10.81
N ALA A 182 9.77 34.55 -10.39
CA ALA A 182 9.89 35.76 -9.61
C ALA A 182 9.11 36.84 -10.37
N SER A 183 7.95 37.21 -9.85
CA SER A 183 7.09 38.29 -10.34
C SER A 183 7.78 39.62 -10.06
N GLY A 184 8.88 39.81 -10.73
CA GLY A 184 9.69 41.00 -10.78
C GLY A 184 9.64 41.67 -12.15
N ALA A 185 8.49 41.62 -12.82
CA ALA A 185 8.25 42.48 -13.96
C ALA A 185 8.08 43.91 -13.43
N ARG A 186 9.19 44.67 -13.40
CA ARG A 186 9.20 46.14 -13.33
C ARG A 186 8.14 46.66 -14.26
N ARG A 187 7.10 47.29 -13.71
CA ARG A 187 6.23 48.20 -14.46
C ARG A 187 7.11 49.29 -15.08
N PRO A 188 7.11 49.48 -16.41
CA PRO A 188 7.72 50.65 -16.98
C PRO A 188 6.97 51.86 -16.47
N GLY A 189 7.72 52.78 -15.82
CA GLY A 189 7.15 54.06 -15.37
C GLY A 189 6.57 54.81 -16.56
N LEU A 190 5.30 55.13 -16.47
CA LEU A 190 4.68 56.20 -17.27
C LEU A 190 5.27 57.50 -16.78
N GLY A 191 6.38 57.89 -17.44
CA GLY A 191 6.95 59.21 -17.33
C GLY A 191 5.96 60.21 -17.94
N GLY A 192 5.51 61.17 -17.14
CA GLY A 192 4.73 62.28 -17.57
C GLY A 192 5.46 63.18 -18.57
N ARG A 193 4.73 63.73 -19.46
CA ARG A 193 4.93 65.01 -20.12
C ARG A 193 3.56 65.67 -20.17
N GLY A 194 3.52 66.74 -19.54
CA GLY A 194 3.58 68.15 -19.80
C GLY A 194 2.26 68.74 -20.04
#